data_a9dae8826a53540254f9d1072f55a77b
#
_entry.id   a9dae8826a53540254f9d1072f55a77b
#
_cell.length_a   1.000
_cell.length_b   1.000
_cell.length_c   1.000
_cell.angle_alpha   90.00
_cell.angle_beta   90.00
_cell.angle_gamma   90.00
#
_symmetry.space_group_name_H-M   'P 1'
#
loop_
_entity.id
_entity.type
_entity.pdbx_description
1 polymer ?
#
loop_
_entity_poly.entity_id
_entity_poly.type
_entity_poly.pdbx_seq_one_letter_code
_entity_poly.pdbx_strand_id
1 'polypeptide(L)'
;IAVSDQIDQPSPKKKNILGRVILSLAGIAILAGAGFYGYKTYYYRDKFFPNTQINNIKCGDLTAQQTEELIRKNVEEYSIQLNFRNDVSASLDGKDFSYAYASDGSVEKIREEQNPFLWITGYINPKKYEVAENITYDEGRLEEQLMELGPMQTDQMEDPVNAWYTFQNGHFEIIPEEEGTALDTAAMLESVKKAVSEGQTQLSAEDCGVYAEPEVLSDSEALNAEVEELNSLMTASIHYWLPDGSEEVLDGNILRDWLLKDANGHYVKDEATIRAKATEYVSGLADRVDTAGKDRPFTTTSGMQITVSGGDYGWKINQTQEVEELFKNVMENSQLGREPIYAQREVSTENNGIGNTYVEIDLTAQHLYYYQNGQVVVDSPFVSGKMTSDRWTPPGIFTLTYKEKDRILRGERRADGSYSYQSHVNFWMPFNGGIGLHDASWRGTFGGTIYKYSGSHGCINMPYEKAKAVYDIITKDVPIVCFYTEPYELY
;
A
#
# COMPACT_ATOMS: atom_id res chain seq x y z
N ILE A 1 -119.12 75.25 38.50
CA ILE A 1 -118.12 74.61 37.69
C ILE A 1 -116.88 74.48 38.58
N ALA A 2 -116.58 73.37 39.07
CA ALA A 2 -115.63 73.09 40.10
C ALA A 2 -114.31 72.52 39.44
N VAL A 3 -113.26 73.05 39.88
CA VAL A 3 -111.92 72.53 39.64
C VAL A 3 -111.41 71.89 40.92
N SER A 4 -111.04 70.66 40.91
CA SER A 4 -110.50 69.98 42.07
C SER A 4 -108.96 69.87 41.88
N ASP A 5 -108.23 70.45 42.80
CA ASP A 5 -106.78 70.25 42.90
C ASP A 5 -106.44 68.91 43.52
N GLN A 6 -105.66 68.13 42.86
CA GLN A 6 -105.02 66.95 43.47
C GLN A 6 -103.57 67.27 43.80
N ILE A 7 -103.31 67.17 45.08
CA ILE A 7 -101.96 67.32 45.67
C ILE A 7 -101.20 66.03 45.48
N ASP A 8 -100.08 66.08 44.75
CA ASP A 8 -99.14 64.99 44.51
C ASP A 8 -98.25 64.77 45.76
N GLN A 9 -98.27 63.58 46.36
CA GLN A 9 -97.39 63.18 47.47
C GLN A 9 -96.10 62.59 46.95
N PRO A 10 -94.90 62.95 47.50
CA PRO A 10 -93.62 62.37 47.05
C PRO A 10 -93.41 60.93 47.58
N SER A 11 -93.13 59.98 46.63
CA SER A 11 -92.77 58.56 46.90
C SER A 11 -91.46 58.43 47.74
N PRO A 12 -91.35 57.44 48.64
CA PRO A 12 -90.15 57.25 49.47
C PRO A 12 -88.98 56.77 48.69
N LYS A 13 -87.84 57.49 48.68
CA LYS A 13 -86.58 57.08 48.13
C LYS A 13 -86.13 55.71 48.73
N LYS A 14 -86.09 54.62 47.94
CA LYS A 14 -85.49 53.34 48.31
C LYS A 14 -84.00 53.58 48.64
N LYS A 15 -83.60 53.42 49.90
CA LYS A 15 -82.22 53.45 50.34
C LYS A 15 -81.40 52.29 49.63
N ASN A 16 -80.37 52.66 48.86
CA ASN A 16 -79.51 51.74 48.09
C ASN A 16 -78.65 50.93 49.08
N ILE A 17 -79.24 49.93 49.77
CA ILE A 17 -78.57 49.08 50.79
C ILE A 17 -77.55 48.20 50.10
N LEU A 18 -77.81 47.69 48.84
CA LEU A 18 -76.91 46.89 48.06
C LEU A 18 -75.58 47.61 47.74
N GLY A 19 -75.66 48.92 47.36
CA GLY A 19 -74.46 49.70 47.09
C GLY A 19 -73.58 49.96 48.35
N ARG A 20 -74.25 50.08 49.55
CA ARG A 20 -73.50 50.18 50.81
C ARG A 20 -72.84 48.91 51.23
N VAL A 21 -73.45 47.73 50.98
CA VAL A 21 -72.87 46.42 51.25
C VAL A 21 -71.68 46.17 50.30
N ILE A 22 -71.81 46.51 49.01
CA ILE A 22 -70.72 46.38 48.04
C ILE A 22 -69.55 47.28 48.40
N LEU A 23 -69.80 48.53 48.79
CA LEU A 23 -68.75 49.46 49.24
C LEU A 23 -68.09 49.00 50.53
N SER A 24 -68.84 48.42 51.46
CA SER A 24 -68.27 47.86 52.69
C SER A 24 -67.41 46.61 52.39
N LEU A 25 -67.87 45.71 51.54
CA LEU A 25 -67.13 44.55 51.13
C LEU A 25 -65.85 44.98 50.36
N ALA A 26 -65.96 45.97 49.47
CA ALA A 26 -64.77 46.53 48.77
C ALA A 26 -63.82 47.19 49.78
N GLY A 27 -64.30 47.90 50.77
CA GLY A 27 -63.48 48.50 51.85
C GLY A 27 -62.75 47.40 52.67
N ILE A 28 -63.44 46.32 53.04
CA ILE A 28 -62.87 45.20 53.77
C ILE A 28 -61.79 44.50 52.87
N ALA A 29 -62.08 44.33 51.58
CA ALA A 29 -61.14 43.75 50.65
C ALA A 29 -59.87 44.60 50.45
N ILE A 30 -60.02 45.91 50.37
CA ILE A 30 -58.91 46.90 50.33
C ILE A 30 -58.08 46.85 51.62
N LEU A 31 -58.73 46.84 52.79
CA LEU A 31 -58.03 46.74 54.05
C LEU A 31 -57.33 45.40 54.24
N ALA A 32 -57.97 44.31 53.84
CA ALA A 32 -57.36 42.97 53.84
C ALA A 32 -56.17 42.91 52.85
N GLY A 33 -56.33 43.52 51.64
CA GLY A 33 -55.26 43.63 50.65
C GLY A 33 -54.08 44.45 51.14
N ALA A 34 -54.37 45.61 51.77
CA ALA A 34 -53.32 46.44 52.36
C ALA A 34 -52.64 45.78 53.57
N GLY A 35 -53.38 45.04 54.39
CA GLY A 35 -52.83 44.23 55.48
C GLY A 35 -51.95 43.13 54.99
N PHE A 36 -52.41 42.42 53.97
CA PHE A 36 -51.59 41.34 53.29
C PHE A 36 -50.34 41.92 52.62
N TYR A 37 -50.46 43.03 51.91
CA TYR A 37 -49.34 43.73 51.33
C TYR A 37 -48.31 44.16 52.35
N GLY A 38 -48.76 44.82 53.44
CA GLY A 38 -47.90 45.19 54.54
C GLY A 38 -47.24 44.02 55.26
N TYR A 39 -47.99 42.89 55.44
CA TYR A 39 -47.45 41.70 56.01
C TYR A 39 -46.36 41.11 55.07
N LYS A 40 -46.60 41.04 53.81
CA LYS A 40 -45.61 40.53 52.82
C LYS A 40 -44.43 41.51 52.70
N THR A 41 -44.59 42.80 52.77
CA THR A 41 -43.51 43.79 52.83
C THR A 41 -42.62 43.57 54.05
N TYR A 42 -43.22 43.33 55.22
CA TYR A 42 -42.47 42.97 56.42
C TYR A 42 -41.78 41.60 56.28
N TYR A 43 -42.43 40.62 55.74
CA TYR A 43 -41.89 39.25 55.48
C TYR A 43 -40.66 39.29 54.61
N TYR A 44 -40.65 40.14 53.55
CA TYR A 44 -39.53 40.24 52.61
C TYR A 44 -38.46 41.27 53.05
N ARG A 45 -38.48 41.73 54.29
CA ARG A 45 -37.44 42.60 54.81
C ARG A 45 -36.07 41.94 54.91
N ASP A 46 -36.09 40.69 55.25
CA ASP A 46 -34.89 39.86 55.46
C ASP A 46 -34.82 38.61 54.54
N LYS A 47 -35.74 38.52 53.60
CA LYS A 47 -35.81 37.38 52.66
C LYS A 47 -35.76 37.85 51.21
N PHE A 48 -35.29 36.96 50.36
CA PHE A 48 -35.31 37.14 48.90
C PHE A 48 -36.75 37.14 48.38
N PHE A 49 -37.00 37.91 47.33
CA PHE A 49 -38.33 37.97 46.69
C PHE A 49 -38.67 36.62 46.08
N PRO A 50 -40.00 36.36 45.88
CA PRO A 50 -40.43 35.11 45.29
C PRO A 50 -39.72 34.85 43.96
N ASN A 51 -39.41 33.55 43.67
CA ASN A 51 -38.73 33.08 42.45
C ASN A 51 -37.33 33.67 42.16
N THR A 52 -36.71 34.33 43.14
CA THR A 52 -35.33 34.82 43.06
C THR A 52 -34.41 33.57 42.93
N GLN A 53 -33.41 33.66 42.08
CA GLN A 53 -32.36 32.65 41.91
C GLN A 53 -30.99 33.31 42.04
N ILE A 54 -30.07 32.63 42.71
CA ILE A 54 -28.65 32.98 42.79
C ILE A 54 -27.86 31.76 42.33
N ASN A 55 -27.02 31.89 41.32
CA ASN A 55 -26.25 30.77 40.71
C ASN A 55 -27.13 29.54 40.40
N ASN A 56 -28.32 29.78 39.80
CA ASN A 56 -29.35 28.77 39.53
C ASN A 56 -30.01 28.11 40.77
N ILE A 57 -29.60 28.47 41.99
CA ILE A 57 -30.24 28.03 43.25
C ILE A 57 -31.49 28.85 43.48
N LYS A 58 -32.62 28.18 43.72
CA LYS A 58 -33.87 28.84 44.06
C LYS A 58 -33.80 29.31 45.51
N CYS A 59 -33.68 30.64 45.71
CA CYS A 59 -33.55 31.26 47.01
C CYS A 59 -34.75 32.12 47.39
N GLY A 60 -35.82 32.21 46.57
CA GLY A 60 -37.03 32.89 46.90
C GLY A 60 -37.61 32.46 48.26
N ASP A 61 -38.09 33.39 49.05
CA ASP A 61 -38.62 33.21 50.43
C ASP A 61 -37.57 32.77 51.50
N LEU A 62 -36.25 32.67 51.12
CA LEU A 62 -35.16 32.37 52.04
C LEU A 62 -34.45 33.62 52.50
N THR A 63 -33.81 33.56 53.66
CA THR A 63 -32.87 34.59 54.13
C THR A 63 -31.55 34.48 53.43
N ALA A 64 -30.66 35.44 53.47
CA ALA A 64 -29.33 35.38 52.95
C ALA A 64 -28.54 34.24 53.60
N GLN A 65 -28.63 34.04 54.89
CA GLN A 65 -27.98 32.95 55.62
C GLN A 65 -28.49 31.57 55.16
N GLN A 66 -29.81 31.41 54.94
CA GLN A 66 -30.39 30.17 54.45
C GLN A 66 -29.93 29.88 52.98
N THR A 67 -29.79 30.94 52.20
CA THR A 67 -29.30 30.84 50.83
C THR A 67 -27.83 30.44 50.81
N GLU A 68 -26.99 31.04 51.63
CA GLU A 68 -25.57 30.67 51.77
C GLU A 68 -25.42 29.23 52.26
N GLU A 69 -26.28 28.75 53.16
CA GLU A 69 -26.27 27.34 53.60
C GLU A 69 -26.62 26.39 52.48
N LEU A 70 -27.58 26.77 51.60
CA LEU A 70 -27.87 25.96 50.40
C LEU A 70 -26.71 25.96 49.41
N ILE A 71 -26.07 27.13 49.20
CA ILE A 71 -24.87 27.22 48.35
C ILE A 71 -23.77 26.32 48.93
N ARG A 72 -23.50 26.43 50.23
CA ARG A 72 -22.49 25.62 50.91
C ARG A 72 -22.77 24.11 50.74
N LYS A 73 -24.02 23.70 51.00
CA LYS A 73 -24.40 22.29 50.84
C LYS A 73 -24.24 21.81 49.42
N ASN A 74 -24.56 22.62 48.42
CA ASN A 74 -24.41 22.28 47.03
C ASN A 74 -22.93 22.16 46.64
N VAL A 75 -22.08 22.99 47.19
CA VAL A 75 -20.62 22.94 47.03
C VAL A 75 -20.00 21.73 47.74
N GLU A 76 -20.52 21.32 48.91
CA GLU A 76 -20.05 20.13 49.64
C GLU A 76 -20.33 18.82 48.90
N GLU A 77 -21.31 18.82 47.96
CA GLU A 77 -21.64 17.68 47.11
C GLU A 77 -20.88 17.73 45.75
N TYR A 78 -19.95 18.67 45.57
CA TYR A 78 -19.18 18.83 44.35
C TYR A 78 -18.32 17.57 44.06
N SER A 79 -18.37 17.13 42.81
CA SER A 79 -17.43 16.20 42.26
C SER A 79 -17.19 16.54 40.78
N ILE A 80 -16.01 16.24 40.28
CA ILE A 80 -15.67 16.38 38.87
C ILE A 80 -15.40 14.98 38.27
N GLN A 81 -16.09 14.70 37.18
CA GLN A 81 -15.86 13.51 36.39
C GLN A 81 -14.84 13.82 35.26
N LEU A 82 -13.76 13.06 35.22
CA LEU A 82 -12.73 13.15 34.23
C LEU A 82 -12.94 12.03 33.24
N ASN A 83 -12.99 12.33 31.94
CA ASN A 83 -13.15 11.36 30.87
C ASN A 83 -11.84 11.29 30.08
N PHE A 84 -11.33 10.07 29.93
CA PHE A 84 -10.09 9.75 29.22
C PHE A 84 -10.39 8.88 27.99
N ARG A 85 -9.40 8.69 27.14
CA ARG A 85 -9.47 7.77 26.00
C ARG A 85 -9.85 6.35 26.44
N ASN A 86 -10.34 5.52 25.51
CA ASN A 86 -10.77 4.15 25.72
C ASN A 86 -11.91 4.00 26.73
N ASP A 87 -12.85 4.98 26.78
CA ASP A 87 -14.01 4.99 27.69
C ASP A 87 -13.64 4.90 29.17
N VAL A 88 -12.42 5.26 29.51
CA VAL A 88 -11.98 5.33 30.91
C VAL A 88 -12.49 6.61 31.52
N SER A 89 -13.11 6.51 32.68
CA SER A 89 -13.55 7.68 33.46
C SER A 89 -13.17 7.51 34.95
N ALA A 90 -12.88 8.65 35.56
CA ALA A 90 -12.60 8.72 37.00
C ALA A 90 -13.32 9.92 37.59
N SER A 91 -13.63 9.88 38.88
CA SER A 91 -14.28 10.96 39.59
C SER A 91 -13.40 11.41 40.76
N LEU A 92 -13.26 12.72 40.92
CA LEU A 92 -12.61 13.32 42.07
C LEU A 92 -13.68 14.00 42.93
N ASP A 93 -13.81 13.57 44.19
CA ASP A 93 -14.74 14.14 45.15
C ASP A 93 -14.17 15.39 45.79
N GLY A 94 -14.94 16.50 45.82
CA GLY A 94 -14.51 17.75 46.41
C GLY A 94 -14.09 17.66 47.87
N LYS A 95 -14.64 16.70 48.61
CA LYS A 95 -14.26 16.41 50.01
C LYS A 95 -12.80 16.02 50.16
N ASP A 96 -12.25 15.29 49.19
CA ASP A 96 -10.90 14.73 49.25
C ASP A 96 -9.83 15.82 49.09
N PHE A 97 -10.18 16.92 48.40
CA PHE A 97 -9.30 18.07 48.24
C PHE A 97 -9.85 19.37 48.89
N SER A 98 -10.73 19.21 49.90
CA SER A 98 -11.24 20.31 50.73
C SER A 98 -11.96 21.44 49.96
N TYR A 99 -12.72 21.05 48.90
CA TYR A 99 -13.49 21.99 48.12
C TYR A 99 -14.61 22.62 48.95
N ALA A 100 -14.60 23.93 49.15
CA ALA A 100 -15.51 24.60 50.02
C ALA A 100 -15.90 26.01 49.53
N TYR A 101 -17.11 26.42 49.83
CA TYR A 101 -17.60 27.76 49.58
C TYR A 101 -17.10 28.73 50.67
N ALA A 102 -16.45 29.80 50.26
CA ALA A 102 -16.07 30.91 51.13
C ALA A 102 -17.00 32.09 50.87
N SER A 103 -17.87 32.46 51.88
CA SER A 103 -18.76 33.62 51.75
C SER A 103 -17.95 34.92 51.72
N ASP A 104 -18.25 35.79 50.75
CA ASP A 104 -17.71 37.14 50.63
C ASP A 104 -18.74 38.25 51.00
N GLY A 105 -19.92 37.83 51.48
CA GLY A 105 -21.03 38.75 51.82
C GLY A 105 -21.84 39.26 50.60
N SER A 106 -21.55 38.77 49.39
CA SER A 106 -22.28 39.22 48.20
C SER A 106 -23.72 38.76 48.18
N VAL A 107 -24.07 37.65 48.76
CA VAL A 107 -25.44 37.13 48.89
C VAL A 107 -26.26 38.10 49.84
N GLU A 108 -25.68 38.47 50.98
CA GLU A 108 -26.31 39.40 51.87
C GLU A 108 -26.49 40.79 51.22
N LYS A 109 -25.48 41.27 50.51
CA LYS A 109 -25.53 42.53 49.76
C LYS A 109 -26.68 42.55 48.73
N ILE A 110 -26.86 41.47 47.96
CA ILE A 110 -27.99 41.36 47.01
C ILE A 110 -29.33 41.44 47.75
N ARG A 111 -29.45 40.80 48.92
CA ARG A 111 -30.65 40.88 49.76
C ARG A 111 -30.88 42.32 50.27
N GLU A 112 -29.84 43.06 50.76
CA GLU A 112 -29.91 44.43 51.25
C GLU A 112 -30.32 45.41 50.15
N GLU A 113 -29.93 45.17 48.90
CA GLU A 113 -30.32 46.02 47.76
C GLU A 113 -31.78 45.85 47.34
N GLN A 114 -32.53 44.86 47.90
CA GLN A 114 -33.96 44.69 47.63
C GLN A 114 -34.81 45.67 48.44
N ASN A 115 -35.64 46.45 47.77
CA ASN A 115 -36.63 47.28 48.43
C ASN A 115 -37.87 46.42 48.78
N PRO A 116 -38.13 46.11 50.07
CA PRO A 116 -39.21 45.22 50.48
C PRO A 116 -40.59 45.60 49.94
N PHE A 117 -40.82 46.86 49.65
CA PHE A 117 -42.08 47.35 49.06
C PHE A 117 -42.29 46.83 47.62
N LEU A 118 -41.27 46.29 46.91
CA LEU A 118 -41.34 45.80 45.55
C LEU A 118 -41.44 44.27 45.48
N TRP A 119 -41.75 43.57 46.58
CA TRP A 119 -41.79 42.13 46.68
C TRP A 119 -42.64 41.43 45.58
N ILE A 120 -43.76 42.13 45.16
CA ILE A 120 -44.62 41.56 44.10
C ILE A 120 -43.94 41.39 42.75
N THR A 121 -42.87 42.16 42.50
CA THR A 121 -42.10 42.04 41.27
C THR A 121 -41.41 40.67 41.11
N GLY A 122 -41.18 40.00 42.23
CA GLY A 122 -40.65 38.62 42.21
C GLY A 122 -41.55 37.59 41.53
N TYR A 123 -42.86 37.83 41.49
CA TYR A 123 -43.82 37.01 40.72
C TYR A 123 -43.95 37.46 39.28
N ILE A 124 -43.74 38.73 38.97
CA ILE A 124 -43.96 39.30 37.63
C ILE A 124 -42.68 39.26 36.80
N ASN A 125 -41.56 39.60 37.44
CA ASN A 125 -40.23 39.60 36.80
C ASN A 125 -39.16 39.08 37.78
N PRO A 126 -39.10 37.77 38.00
CA PRO A 126 -38.19 37.18 38.94
C PRO A 126 -36.73 37.48 38.54
N LYS A 127 -35.93 37.84 39.55
CA LYS A 127 -34.51 38.17 39.36
C LYS A 127 -33.63 36.92 39.43
N LYS A 128 -32.66 36.87 38.53
CA LYS A 128 -31.55 35.95 38.57
C LYS A 128 -30.28 36.75 38.84
N TYR A 129 -29.53 36.31 39.81
CA TYR A 129 -28.23 36.87 40.13
C TYR A 129 -27.15 35.84 39.95
N GLU A 130 -26.02 36.28 39.48
CA GLU A 130 -24.80 35.52 39.49
C GLU A 130 -23.83 36.16 40.47
N VAL A 131 -23.43 35.44 41.50
CA VAL A 131 -22.38 35.83 42.41
C VAL A 131 -21.14 35.02 42.09
N ALA A 132 -19.96 35.59 42.26
CA ALA A 132 -18.73 34.87 42.17
C ALA A 132 -18.79 33.75 43.22
N GLU A 133 -18.66 32.50 42.77
CA GLU A 133 -18.48 31.40 43.68
C GLU A 133 -17.05 31.51 44.18
N ASN A 134 -16.88 32.09 45.38
CA ASN A 134 -15.60 32.10 46.05
C ASN A 134 -15.33 30.72 46.62
N ILE A 135 -14.81 29.86 45.72
CA ILE A 135 -14.43 28.50 46.04
C ILE A 135 -13.00 28.51 46.55
N THR A 136 -12.74 27.74 47.58
CA THR A 136 -11.40 27.42 48.08
C THR A 136 -11.22 25.93 48.07
N TYR A 137 -10.05 25.49 47.71
CA TYR A 137 -9.67 24.07 47.74
C TYR A 137 -8.16 23.91 47.96
N ASP A 138 -7.75 22.73 48.39
CA ASP A 138 -6.34 22.36 48.58
C ASP A 138 -5.76 21.83 47.25
N GLU A 139 -4.97 22.66 46.56
CA GLU A 139 -4.36 22.32 45.29
C GLU A 139 -3.40 21.12 45.40
N GLY A 140 -2.68 20.99 46.51
CA GLY A 140 -1.75 19.88 46.72
C GLY A 140 -2.47 18.54 46.81
N ARG A 141 -3.61 18.51 47.55
CA ARG A 141 -4.45 17.31 47.63
C ARG A 141 -5.13 16.99 46.31
N LEU A 142 -5.58 18.00 45.57
CA LEU A 142 -6.14 17.80 44.22
C LEU A 142 -5.12 17.17 43.30
N GLU A 143 -3.88 17.65 43.30
CA GLU A 143 -2.78 17.08 42.53
C GLU A 143 -2.49 15.64 42.95
N GLU A 144 -2.39 15.35 44.26
CA GLU A 144 -2.17 14.00 44.78
C GLU A 144 -3.27 13.02 44.29
N GLN A 145 -4.54 13.39 44.44
CA GLN A 145 -5.67 12.58 44.00
C GLN A 145 -5.71 12.36 42.49
N LEU A 146 -5.39 13.39 41.72
CA LEU A 146 -5.32 13.29 40.27
C LEU A 146 -4.19 12.32 39.84
N MET A 147 -2.99 12.48 40.43
CA MET A 147 -1.84 11.66 40.08
C MET A 147 -1.97 10.20 40.53
N GLU A 148 -2.89 9.87 41.43
CA GLU A 148 -3.20 8.47 41.79
C GLU A 148 -4.07 7.75 40.73
N LEU A 149 -4.69 8.49 39.82
CA LEU A 149 -5.53 7.88 38.77
C LEU A 149 -4.69 7.06 37.78
N GLY A 150 -5.22 5.90 37.36
CA GLY A 150 -4.55 5.04 36.37
C GLY A 150 -4.11 5.77 35.10
N PRO A 151 -4.97 6.58 34.45
CA PRO A 151 -4.60 7.32 33.25
C PRO A 151 -3.47 8.34 33.43
N MET A 152 -3.15 8.71 34.67
CA MET A 152 -2.05 9.62 35.00
C MET A 152 -0.73 8.90 35.28
N GLN A 153 -0.73 7.56 35.29
CA GLN A 153 0.46 6.75 35.52
C GLN A 153 1.26 6.61 34.22
N THR A 154 2.42 7.23 34.16
CA THR A 154 3.23 7.28 32.92
C THR A 154 3.74 5.92 32.46
N ASP A 155 3.88 4.94 33.36
CA ASP A 155 4.28 3.57 33.06
C ASP A 155 3.14 2.72 32.46
N GLN A 156 1.92 3.21 32.47
CA GLN A 156 0.74 2.57 31.89
C GLN A 156 0.26 3.26 30.61
N MET A 157 0.92 4.34 30.23
CA MET A 157 0.59 5.08 29.00
C MET A 157 1.18 4.39 27.79
N GLU A 158 0.42 4.41 26.71
CA GLU A 158 0.84 3.92 25.39
C GLU A 158 1.12 5.14 24.49
N ASP A 159 2.33 5.16 23.92
CA ASP A 159 2.68 6.20 22.95
C ASP A 159 1.84 6.06 21.67
N PRO A 160 1.52 7.17 20.99
CA PRO A 160 0.85 7.10 19.70
C PRO A 160 1.74 6.44 18.66
N VAL A 161 1.14 5.67 17.75
CA VAL A 161 1.83 5.05 16.63
C VAL A 161 1.38 5.71 15.34
N ASN A 162 2.34 6.13 14.53
CA ASN A 162 2.07 6.73 13.23
C ASN A 162 1.43 5.73 12.27
N ALA A 163 0.55 6.21 11.41
CA ALA A 163 0.11 5.44 10.26
C ALA A 163 1.31 5.04 9.41
N TRP A 164 1.26 3.84 8.88
CA TRP A 164 2.31 3.26 8.07
C TRP A 164 1.69 2.45 6.94
N TYR A 165 2.49 1.69 6.20
CA TYR A 165 1.99 0.76 5.20
C TYR A 165 2.68 -0.59 5.25
N THR A 166 1.96 -1.62 4.83
CA THR A 166 2.46 -2.99 4.69
C THR A 166 2.17 -3.52 3.30
N PHE A 167 2.95 -4.51 2.86
CA PHE A 167 2.70 -5.19 1.60
C PHE A 167 1.93 -6.49 1.85
N GLN A 168 0.75 -6.62 1.28
CA GLN A 168 -0.09 -7.81 1.35
C GLN A 168 -0.78 -8.07 0.01
N ASN A 169 -0.91 -9.34 -0.37
CA ASN A 169 -1.65 -9.78 -1.56
C ASN A 169 -1.26 -9.05 -2.87
N GLY A 170 0.03 -8.73 -3.02
CA GLY A 170 0.56 -8.11 -4.23
C GLY A 170 0.46 -6.58 -4.30
N HIS A 171 0.03 -5.91 -3.23
CA HIS A 171 -0.05 -4.46 -3.14
C HIS A 171 0.25 -3.92 -1.74
N PHE A 172 0.44 -2.62 -1.61
CA PHE A 172 0.65 -1.92 -0.34
C PHE A 172 -0.68 -1.44 0.21
N GLU A 173 -0.91 -1.68 1.50
CA GLU A 173 -2.08 -1.25 2.25
C GLU A 173 -1.64 -0.36 3.42
N ILE A 174 -2.38 0.74 3.67
CA ILE A 174 -2.13 1.61 4.80
C ILE A 174 -2.62 0.92 6.08
N ILE A 175 -1.76 0.86 7.08
CA ILE A 175 -2.10 0.54 8.46
C ILE A 175 -2.42 1.86 9.15
N PRO A 176 -3.63 2.05 9.67
CA PRO A 176 -3.99 3.26 10.39
C PRO A 176 -3.09 3.52 11.60
N GLU A 177 -3.02 4.77 11.98
CA GLU A 177 -2.41 5.22 13.22
C GLU A 177 -3.13 4.66 14.45
N GLU A 178 -2.40 4.59 15.56
CA GLU A 178 -2.96 4.35 16.88
C GLU A 178 -2.76 5.60 17.73
N GLU A 179 -3.85 6.15 18.26
CA GLU A 179 -3.82 7.41 19.01
C GLU A 179 -3.05 7.29 20.34
N GLY A 180 -2.95 6.08 20.90
CA GLY A 180 -2.33 5.86 22.20
C GLY A 180 -3.07 6.50 23.36
N THR A 181 -2.47 6.47 24.54
CA THR A 181 -3.02 7.04 25.79
C THR A 181 -2.04 7.97 26.49
N ALA A 182 -0.86 8.19 25.90
CA ALA A 182 0.15 9.07 26.46
C ALA A 182 -0.37 10.50 26.52
N LEU A 183 -0.38 11.10 27.71
CA LEU A 183 -0.80 12.47 27.94
C LEU A 183 0.23 13.28 28.75
N ASP A 184 0.24 14.58 28.54
CA ASP A 184 0.98 15.53 29.38
C ASP A 184 0.26 15.69 30.73
N THR A 185 0.81 15.02 31.75
CA THR A 185 0.24 15.04 33.12
C THR A 185 0.23 16.42 33.74
N ALA A 186 1.20 17.29 33.42
CA ALA A 186 1.25 18.65 33.92
C ALA A 186 0.17 19.53 33.23
N ALA A 187 -0.01 19.40 31.95
CA ALA A 187 -1.08 20.11 31.21
C ALA A 187 -2.47 19.61 31.67
N MET A 188 -2.63 18.32 31.94
CA MET A 188 -3.88 17.78 32.48
C MET A 188 -4.18 18.35 33.88
N LEU A 189 -3.18 18.44 34.77
CA LEU A 189 -3.31 19.02 36.09
C LEU A 189 -3.79 20.50 36.02
N GLU A 190 -3.18 21.28 35.14
CA GLU A 190 -3.60 22.69 34.98
C GLU A 190 -5.03 22.79 34.43
N SER A 191 -5.41 21.91 33.53
CA SER A 191 -6.78 21.83 33.00
C SER A 191 -7.79 21.47 34.08
N VAL A 192 -7.47 20.53 34.95
CA VAL A 192 -8.30 20.13 36.09
C VAL A 192 -8.40 21.24 37.12
N LYS A 193 -7.30 21.92 37.50
CA LYS A 193 -7.30 23.07 38.40
C LYS A 193 -8.23 24.19 37.90
N LYS A 194 -8.13 24.46 36.59
CA LYS A 194 -9.01 25.45 35.94
C LYS A 194 -10.47 25.00 36.02
N ALA A 195 -10.79 23.79 35.64
CA ALA A 195 -12.15 23.24 35.66
C ALA A 195 -12.75 23.28 37.09
N VAL A 196 -11.96 22.87 38.09
CA VAL A 196 -12.36 22.90 39.50
C VAL A 196 -12.61 24.36 39.99
N SER A 197 -11.74 25.29 39.59
CA SER A 197 -11.94 26.72 39.97
C SER A 197 -13.17 27.35 39.31
N GLU A 198 -13.58 26.85 38.16
CA GLU A 198 -14.78 27.27 37.41
C GLU A 198 -16.04 26.49 37.83
N GLY A 199 -15.95 25.57 38.78
CA GLY A 199 -17.07 24.74 39.24
C GLY A 199 -17.58 23.73 38.20
N GLN A 200 -16.78 23.36 37.20
CA GLN A 200 -17.15 22.36 36.20
C GLN A 200 -17.28 20.99 36.84
N THR A 201 -18.28 20.24 36.46
CA THR A 201 -18.54 18.88 36.99
C THR A 201 -18.11 17.76 36.05
N GLN A 202 -17.67 18.11 34.85
CA GLN A 202 -17.14 17.17 33.86
C GLN A 202 -15.98 17.82 33.09
N LEU A 203 -14.97 17.04 32.78
CA LEU A 203 -13.85 17.45 31.95
C LEU A 203 -13.42 16.29 31.08
N SER A 204 -13.23 16.51 29.78
CA SER A 204 -12.68 15.56 28.83
C SER A 204 -11.20 15.86 28.61
N ALA A 205 -10.34 14.90 28.84
CA ALA A 205 -8.91 15.02 28.54
C ALA A 205 -8.66 15.26 27.04
N GLU A 206 -9.52 14.69 26.17
CA GLU A 206 -9.47 14.93 24.73
C GLU A 206 -9.69 16.41 24.37
N ASP A 207 -10.74 17.01 24.95
CA ASP A 207 -11.06 18.42 24.70
C ASP A 207 -10.00 19.37 25.28
N CYS A 208 -9.19 18.90 26.22
CA CYS A 208 -8.07 19.67 26.77
C CYS A 208 -6.85 19.67 25.83
N GLY A 209 -6.79 18.77 24.84
CA GLY A 209 -5.67 18.66 23.92
C GLY A 209 -4.37 18.25 24.61
N VAL A 210 -4.46 17.42 25.64
CA VAL A 210 -3.30 17.02 26.48
C VAL A 210 -2.64 15.72 26.00
N TYR A 211 -3.26 14.98 25.09
CA TYR A 211 -2.70 13.76 24.54
C TYR A 211 -1.59 14.02 23.53
N ALA A 212 -0.60 13.15 23.53
CA ALA A 212 0.31 13.06 22.41
C ALA A 212 -0.45 12.52 21.19
N GLU A 213 -0.20 13.12 20.04
CA GLU A 213 -0.87 12.76 18.79
C GLU A 213 0.11 12.09 17.83
N PRO A 214 -0.34 11.14 16.99
CA PRO A 214 0.47 10.62 15.90
C PRO A 214 0.89 11.76 14.95
N GLU A 215 2.14 11.72 14.49
CA GLU A 215 2.66 12.71 13.54
C GLU A 215 2.20 12.45 12.10
N VAL A 216 1.91 11.17 11.77
CA VAL A 216 1.44 10.74 10.46
C VAL A 216 0.11 10.01 10.63
N LEU A 217 -0.91 10.52 9.97
CA LEU A 217 -2.25 9.96 9.96
C LEU A 217 -2.52 9.19 8.67
N SER A 218 -3.47 8.28 8.70
CA SER A 218 -3.87 7.45 7.55
C SER A 218 -4.47 8.27 6.39
N ASP A 219 -4.99 9.44 6.66
CA ASP A 219 -5.48 10.40 5.66
C ASP A 219 -4.40 11.38 5.17
N SER A 220 -3.15 11.24 5.64
CA SER A 220 -2.01 12.06 5.20
C SER A 220 -1.86 12.01 3.68
N GLU A 221 -1.89 13.16 3.03
CA GLU A 221 -1.71 13.28 1.58
C GLU A 221 -0.37 12.69 1.12
N ALA A 222 0.70 12.90 1.90
CA ALA A 222 2.03 12.39 1.59
C ALA A 222 2.09 10.86 1.65
N LEU A 223 1.53 10.24 2.71
CA LEU A 223 1.49 8.79 2.86
C LEU A 223 0.65 8.14 1.76
N ASN A 224 -0.52 8.70 1.46
CA ASN A 224 -1.39 8.18 0.42
C ASN A 224 -0.75 8.29 -0.97
N ALA A 225 -0.07 9.40 -1.28
CA ALA A 225 0.63 9.58 -2.54
C ALA A 225 1.80 8.59 -2.70
N GLU A 226 2.56 8.33 -1.62
CA GLU A 226 3.63 7.33 -1.61
C GLU A 226 3.08 5.93 -1.89
N VAL A 227 2.02 5.53 -1.19
CA VAL A 227 1.38 4.22 -1.38
C VAL A 227 0.77 4.08 -2.77
N GLU A 228 0.16 5.13 -3.32
CA GLU A 228 -0.38 5.14 -4.68
C GLU A 228 0.73 4.96 -5.72
N GLU A 229 1.86 5.66 -5.57
CA GLU A 229 3.01 5.51 -6.47
C GLU A 229 3.57 4.08 -6.44
N LEU A 230 3.75 3.51 -5.25
CA LEU A 230 4.21 2.13 -5.08
C LEU A 230 3.22 1.13 -5.69
N ASN A 231 1.93 1.30 -5.42
CA ASN A 231 0.89 0.44 -5.95
C ASN A 231 0.73 0.55 -7.46
N SER A 232 0.98 1.70 -8.04
CA SER A 232 1.03 1.85 -9.49
C SER A 232 2.01 0.87 -10.12
N LEU A 233 3.22 0.73 -9.56
CA LEU A 233 4.21 -0.24 -10.05
C LEU A 233 3.77 -1.70 -9.81
N MET A 234 3.09 -1.98 -8.70
CA MET A 234 2.62 -3.34 -8.36
C MET A 234 1.50 -3.82 -9.29
N THR A 235 0.87 -2.93 -10.07
CA THR A 235 -0.14 -3.33 -11.06
C THR A 235 0.45 -3.98 -12.30
N ALA A 236 1.77 -3.86 -12.55
CA ALA A 236 2.40 -4.52 -13.68
C ALA A 236 2.30 -6.05 -13.52
N SER A 237 1.89 -6.71 -14.59
CA SER A 237 1.75 -8.17 -14.64
C SER A 237 2.14 -8.66 -16.02
N ILE A 238 3.28 -9.34 -16.11
CA ILE A 238 3.80 -9.88 -17.33
C ILE A 238 3.75 -11.40 -17.28
N HIS A 239 2.91 -12.00 -18.14
CA HIS A 239 2.79 -13.44 -18.31
C HIS A 239 3.70 -13.89 -19.45
N TYR A 240 4.74 -14.63 -19.13
CA TYR A 240 5.61 -15.23 -20.12
C TYR A 240 5.08 -16.61 -20.55
N TRP A 241 4.85 -16.79 -21.87
CA TRP A 241 4.58 -18.08 -22.44
C TRP A 241 5.89 -18.71 -22.90
N LEU A 242 6.24 -19.87 -22.35
CA LEU A 242 7.51 -20.51 -22.57
C LEU A 242 7.43 -21.63 -23.62
N PRO A 243 8.55 -22.02 -24.23
CA PRO A 243 8.56 -23.00 -25.34
C PRO A 243 8.07 -24.38 -24.95
N ASP A 244 8.16 -24.77 -23.69
CA ASP A 244 7.65 -26.03 -23.14
C ASP A 244 6.15 -26.02 -22.84
N GLY A 245 5.47 -24.92 -23.11
CA GLY A 245 4.05 -24.71 -22.84
C GLY A 245 3.76 -24.27 -21.40
N SER A 246 4.76 -24.08 -20.56
CA SER A 246 4.58 -23.51 -19.23
C SER A 246 4.43 -22.00 -19.29
N GLU A 247 3.88 -21.42 -18.19
CA GLU A 247 3.76 -19.98 -18.00
C GLU A 247 4.57 -19.56 -16.78
N GLU A 248 5.17 -18.39 -16.87
CA GLU A 248 5.80 -17.71 -15.74
C GLU A 248 5.22 -16.31 -15.61
N VAL A 249 4.80 -15.94 -14.39
CA VAL A 249 4.16 -14.65 -14.13
C VAL A 249 5.09 -13.81 -13.27
N LEU A 250 5.39 -12.62 -13.77
CA LEU A 250 6.03 -11.56 -13.00
C LEU A 250 4.94 -10.56 -12.61
N ASP A 251 4.68 -10.44 -11.31
CA ASP A 251 3.63 -9.59 -10.74
C ASP A 251 4.14 -8.76 -9.54
N GLY A 252 3.24 -8.07 -8.85
CA GLY A 252 3.53 -7.25 -7.69
C GLY A 252 4.26 -7.99 -6.56
N ASN A 253 4.07 -9.31 -6.42
CA ASN A 253 4.76 -10.09 -5.38
C ASN A 253 6.27 -10.19 -5.65
N ILE A 254 6.66 -10.29 -6.93
CA ILE A 254 8.06 -10.27 -7.35
C ILE A 254 8.57 -8.83 -7.38
N LEU A 255 7.79 -7.89 -7.93
CA LEU A 255 8.18 -6.50 -8.10
C LEU A 255 8.42 -5.76 -6.78
N ARG A 256 7.77 -6.15 -5.68
CA ARG A 256 8.07 -5.62 -4.36
C ARG A 256 9.56 -5.76 -4.02
N ASP A 257 10.19 -6.90 -4.36
CA ASP A 257 11.60 -7.18 -4.07
C ASP A 257 12.56 -6.43 -5.02
N TRP A 258 12.01 -5.72 -6.00
CA TRP A 258 12.75 -4.83 -6.90
C TRP A 258 12.81 -3.40 -6.41
N LEU A 259 12.03 -3.06 -5.37
CA LEU A 259 12.08 -1.75 -4.74
C LEU A 259 13.27 -1.66 -3.79
N LEU A 260 13.87 -0.46 -3.75
CA LEU A 260 14.89 -0.12 -2.75
C LEU A 260 14.21 0.24 -1.42
N LYS A 261 14.87 -0.03 -0.30
CA LYS A 261 14.47 0.52 1.00
C LYS A 261 15.45 1.61 1.41
N ASP A 262 14.91 2.76 1.83
CA ASP A 262 15.71 3.82 2.42
C ASP A 262 16.11 3.50 3.88
N ALA A 263 16.84 4.43 4.52
CA ALA A 263 17.31 4.27 5.90
C ALA A 263 16.16 4.21 6.94
N ASN A 264 14.98 4.72 6.59
CA ASN A 264 13.79 4.77 7.45
C ASN A 264 12.86 3.58 7.20
N GLY A 265 13.18 2.74 6.21
CA GLY A 265 12.38 1.57 5.85
C GLY A 265 11.31 1.83 4.78
N HIS A 266 11.22 3.05 4.24
CA HIS A 266 10.33 3.38 3.13
C HIS A 266 10.79 2.69 1.85
N TYR A 267 9.85 2.20 1.06
CA TYR A 267 10.13 1.67 -0.26
C TYR A 267 10.29 2.83 -1.26
N VAL A 268 11.32 2.73 -2.08
CA VAL A 268 11.67 3.73 -3.08
C VAL A 268 11.71 3.10 -4.46
N LYS A 269 11.03 3.71 -5.42
CA LYS A 269 11.08 3.37 -6.83
C LYS A 269 12.38 3.93 -7.43
N ASP A 270 13.46 3.13 -7.40
CA ASP A 270 14.75 3.47 -8.00
C ASP A 270 14.92 2.75 -9.34
N GLU A 271 14.93 3.50 -10.44
CA GLU A 271 15.00 2.95 -11.80
C GLU A 271 16.27 2.11 -12.03
N ALA A 272 17.40 2.50 -11.45
CA ALA A 272 18.65 1.76 -11.60
C ALA A 272 18.56 0.39 -10.92
N THR A 273 17.96 0.35 -9.73
CA THR A 273 17.71 -0.89 -8.99
C THR A 273 16.72 -1.78 -9.72
N ILE A 274 15.60 -1.23 -10.22
CA ILE A 274 14.61 -1.97 -10.99
C ILE A 274 15.23 -2.56 -12.27
N ARG A 275 16.06 -1.80 -12.99
CA ARG A 275 16.78 -2.28 -14.17
C ARG A 275 17.77 -3.40 -13.85
N ALA A 276 18.50 -3.28 -12.75
CA ALA A 276 19.40 -4.33 -12.28
C ALA A 276 18.64 -5.63 -11.94
N LYS A 277 17.50 -5.49 -11.28
CA LYS A 277 16.61 -6.62 -10.96
C LYS A 277 15.98 -7.24 -12.19
N ALA A 278 15.56 -6.45 -13.18
CA ALA A 278 15.12 -6.95 -14.48
C ALA A 278 16.23 -7.75 -15.18
N THR A 279 17.47 -7.28 -15.10
CA THR A 279 18.62 -8.00 -15.65
C THR A 279 18.85 -9.35 -14.95
N GLU A 280 18.78 -9.38 -13.63
CA GLU A 280 18.89 -10.59 -12.82
C GLU A 280 17.75 -11.59 -13.17
N TYR A 281 16.53 -11.09 -13.25
CA TYR A 281 15.36 -11.90 -13.60
C TYR A 281 15.47 -12.51 -14.99
N VAL A 282 15.82 -11.71 -16.02
CA VAL A 282 15.98 -12.18 -17.39
C VAL A 282 17.13 -13.18 -17.52
N SER A 283 18.23 -12.99 -16.79
CA SER A 283 19.32 -13.96 -16.72
C SER A 283 18.84 -15.30 -16.16
N GLY A 284 18.09 -15.27 -15.05
CA GLY A 284 17.50 -16.48 -14.47
C GLY A 284 16.46 -17.14 -15.38
N LEU A 285 15.69 -16.35 -16.13
CA LEU A 285 14.75 -16.87 -17.13
C LEU A 285 15.51 -17.57 -18.26
N ALA A 286 16.59 -16.97 -18.76
CA ALA A 286 17.43 -17.56 -19.79
C ALA A 286 18.08 -18.88 -19.33
N ASP A 287 18.56 -18.96 -18.10
CA ASP A 287 19.13 -20.21 -17.54
C ASP A 287 18.12 -21.37 -17.54
N ARG A 288 16.83 -21.08 -17.38
CA ARG A 288 15.75 -22.08 -17.39
C ARG A 288 15.29 -22.42 -18.81
N VAL A 289 15.20 -21.44 -19.68
CA VAL A 289 14.55 -21.55 -21.00
C VAL A 289 15.55 -21.90 -22.10
N ASP A 290 16.79 -21.37 -22.06
CA ASP A 290 17.76 -21.55 -23.13
C ASP A 290 18.19 -23.00 -23.23
N THR A 291 18.12 -23.52 -24.45
CA THR A 291 18.55 -24.88 -24.80
C THR A 291 19.71 -24.88 -25.78
N ALA A 292 20.12 -23.72 -26.28
CA ALA A 292 21.26 -23.58 -27.18
C ALA A 292 22.54 -24.09 -26.53
N GLY A 293 23.22 -25.03 -27.23
CA GLY A 293 24.44 -25.67 -26.76
C GLY A 293 24.27 -26.71 -25.65
N LYS A 294 23.06 -26.96 -25.18
CA LYS A 294 22.79 -28.03 -24.19
C LYS A 294 22.78 -29.41 -24.86
N ASP A 295 23.13 -30.40 -24.08
CA ASP A 295 23.12 -31.81 -24.47
C ASP A 295 21.73 -32.27 -24.91
N ARG A 296 21.64 -32.98 -26.04
CA ARG A 296 20.38 -33.50 -26.59
C ARG A 296 20.44 -34.97 -26.89
N PRO A 297 19.46 -35.76 -26.45
CA PRO A 297 19.28 -37.12 -26.91
C PRO A 297 18.98 -37.12 -28.43
N PHE A 298 19.62 -37.98 -29.15
CA PHE A 298 19.44 -38.14 -30.61
C PHE A 298 19.47 -39.60 -31.01
N THR A 299 18.55 -39.99 -31.88
CA THR A 299 18.56 -41.33 -32.50
C THR A 299 19.14 -41.22 -33.89
N THR A 300 20.27 -41.82 -34.12
CA THR A 300 20.97 -41.81 -35.43
C THR A 300 20.22 -42.62 -36.48
N THR A 301 20.56 -42.39 -37.76
CA THR A 301 20.05 -43.21 -38.89
C THR A 301 20.36 -44.69 -38.72
N SER A 302 21.49 -45.03 -38.06
CA SER A 302 21.82 -46.43 -37.73
C SER A 302 21.01 -47.03 -36.58
N GLY A 303 20.13 -46.25 -35.93
CA GLY A 303 19.31 -46.65 -34.78
C GLY A 303 20.03 -46.57 -33.45
N MET A 304 21.24 -45.99 -33.39
CA MET A 304 21.98 -45.79 -32.14
C MET A 304 21.41 -44.61 -31.35
N GLN A 305 21.23 -44.79 -30.04
CA GLN A 305 20.86 -43.71 -29.12
C GLN A 305 22.13 -43.04 -28.61
N ILE A 306 22.29 -41.76 -28.87
CA ILE A 306 23.45 -40.96 -28.45
C ILE A 306 23.01 -39.69 -27.78
N THR A 307 23.92 -39.01 -27.09
CA THR A 307 23.77 -37.64 -26.65
C THR A 307 24.69 -36.77 -27.47
N VAL A 308 24.13 -35.78 -28.15
CA VAL A 308 24.90 -34.78 -28.90
C VAL A 308 25.11 -33.58 -28.00
N SER A 309 26.38 -33.27 -27.74
CA SER A 309 26.80 -32.15 -26.92
C SER A 309 27.45 -31.07 -27.76
N GLY A 310 27.18 -29.78 -27.41
CA GLY A 310 27.79 -28.65 -28.11
C GLY A 310 26.96 -28.10 -29.28
N GLY A 311 27.57 -27.19 -30.03
CA GLY A 311 26.88 -26.42 -31.05
C GLY A 311 26.22 -25.14 -30.46
N ASP A 312 25.39 -24.48 -31.26
CA ASP A 312 24.73 -23.26 -30.91
C ASP A 312 23.21 -23.27 -31.17
N TYR A 313 22.70 -24.42 -31.61
CA TYR A 313 21.29 -24.60 -31.92
C TYR A 313 20.44 -24.76 -30.65
N GLY A 314 19.30 -24.10 -30.62
CA GLY A 314 18.34 -24.19 -29.53
C GLY A 314 17.61 -22.87 -29.28
N TRP A 315 16.75 -22.87 -28.30
CA TRP A 315 16.16 -21.64 -27.78
C TRP A 315 17.25 -20.82 -27.13
N LYS A 316 17.23 -19.50 -27.41
CA LYS A 316 18.14 -18.54 -26.80
C LYS A 316 17.44 -17.19 -26.65
N ILE A 317 17.29 -16.75 -25.44
CA ILE A 317 16.72 -15.42 -25.14
C ILE A 317 17.73 -14.34 -25.55
N ASN A 318 17.25 -13.30 -26.23
CA ASN A 318 18.01 -12.07 -26.42
C ASN A 318 17.94 -11.24 -25.12
N GLN A 319 18.80 -11.56 -24.16
CA GLN A 319 18.75 -10.96 -22.83
C GLN A 319 18.80 -9.42 -22.86
N THR A 320 19.60 -8.83 -23.76
CA THR A 320 19.71 -7.38 -23.86
C THR A 320 18.38 -6.73 -24.27
N GLN A 321 17.73 -7.25 -25.30
CA GLN A 321 16.44 -6.71 -25.76
C GLN A 321 15.32 -7.05 -24.78
N GLU A 322 15.37 -8.22 -24.17
CA GLU A 322 14.36 -8.64 -23.20
C GLU A 322 14.40 -7.79 -21.94
N VAL A 323 15.58 -7.45 -21.41
CA VAL A 323 15.73 -6.54 -20.27
C VAL A 323 15.13 -5.16 -20.57
N GLU A 324 15.42 -4.60 -21.75
CA GLU A 324 14.86 -3.29 -22.14
C GLU A 324 13.33 -3.34 -22.24
N GLU A 325 12.78 -4.36 -22.86
CA GLU A 325 11.32 -4.51 -23.00
C GLU A 325 10.66 -4.79 -21.66
N LEU A 326 11.24 -5.68 -20.84
CA LEU A 326 10.72 -5.96 -19.50
C LEU A 326 10.74 -4.72 -18.60
N PHE A 327 11.87 -4.01 -18.57
CA PHE A 327 12.00 -2.76 -17.82
C PHE A 327 10.94 -1.75 -18.25
N LYS A 328 10.76 -1.56 -19.56
CA LYS A 328 9.72 -0.68 -20.11
C LYS A 328 8.32 -1.13 -19.66
N ASN A 329 8.00 -2.42 -19.79
CA ASN A 329 6.69 -2.95 -19.40
C ASN A 329 6.40 -2.72 -17.91
N VAL A 330 7.41 -2.92 -17.05
CA VAL A 330 7.30 -2.67 -15.61
C VAL A 330 7.07 -1.18 -15.32
N MET A 331 7.86 -0.30 -15.95
CA MET A 331 7.76 1.14 -15.72
C MET A 331 6.46 1.76 -16.25
N GLU A 332 5.87 1.15 -17.29
CA GLU A 332 4.58 1.53 -17.88
C GLU A 332 3.39 0.83 -17.18
N ASN A 333 3.63 0.05 -16.14
CA ASN A 333 2.60 -0.72 -15.41
C ASN A 333 1.79 -1.65 -16.34
N SER A 334 2.46 -2.25 -17.33
CA SER A 334 1.81 -3.06 -18.34
C SER A 334 1.20 -4.34 -17.76
N GLN A 335 0.04 -4.72 -18.26
CA GLN A 335 -0.62 -6.00 -17.98
C GLN A 335 -0.77 -6.75 -19.31
N LEU A 336 0.11 -7.71 -19.56
CA LEU A 336 0.14 -8.39 -20.84
C LEU A 336 0.73 -9.81 -20.74
N GLY A 337 0.38 -10.65 -21.74
CA GLY A 337 1.01 -11.94 -21.96
C GLY A 337 1.82 -11.91 -23.24
N ARG A 338 3.04 -12.45 -23.21
CA ARG A 338 3.93 -12.54 -24.36
C ARG A 338 4.98 -13.63 -24.21
N GLU A 339 5.60 -13.97 -25.30
CA GLU A 339 6.85 -14.75 -25.24
C GLU A 339 8.04 -13.83 -24.91
N PRO A 340 9.12 -14.39 -24.34
CA PRO A 340 10.41 -13.71 -24.29
C PRO A 340 10.91 -13.33 -25.69
N ILE A 341 11.72 -12.28 -25.77
CA ILE A 341 12.38 -11.93 -27.04
C ILE A 341 13.54 -12.89 -27.26
N TYR A 342 13.42 -13.73 -28.27
CA TYR A 342 14.43 -14.73 -28.59
C TYR A 342 15.44 -14.22 -29.61
N ALA A 343 16.72 -14.45 -29.38
CA ALA A 343 17.79 -14.34 -30.37
C ALA A 343 17.75 -15.52 -31.33
N GLN A 344 17.32 -16.69 -30.86
CA GLN A 344 17.22 -17.91 -31.65
C GLN A 344 16.07 -18.77 -31.16
N ARG A 345 15.42 -19.47 -32.05
CA ARG A 345 14.33 -20.42 -31.78
C ARG A 345 14.63 -21.80 -32.34
N GLU A 346 14.12 -22.82 -31.72
CA GLU A 346 14.06 -24.14 -32.33
C GLU A 346 13.03 -24.17 -33.45
N VAL A 347 13.27 -24.95 -34.46
CA VAL A 347 12.37 -25.06 -35.66
C VAL A 347 11.16 -25.93 -35.38
N SER A 348 11.19 -26.74 -34.33
CA SER A 348 10.13 -27.67 -33.96
C SER A 348 10.21 -28.02 -32.47
N THR A 349 9.13 -28.54 -31.93
CA THR A 349 9.09 -29.18 -30.60
C THR A 349 9.29 -30.70 -30.67
N GLU A 350 9.24 -31.28 -31.90
CA GLU A 350 9.46 -32.71 -32.14
C GLU A 350 10.95 -33.07 -32.15
N ASN A 351 11.26 -34.34 -31.96
CA ASN A 351 12.62 -34.86 -32.01
C ASN A 351 13.62 -34.05 -31.18
N ASN A 352 13.26 -33.79 -29.93
CA ASN A 352 14.05 -32.97 -29.00
C ASN A 352 14.43 -31.57 -29.55
N GLY A 353 13.51 -30.93 -30.26
CA GLY A 353 13.69 -29.61 -30.85
C GLY A 353 14.28 -29.59 -32.25
N ILE A 354 14.80 -30.71 -32.74
CA ILE A 354 15.47 -30.83 -34.08
C ILE A 354 14.43 -30.90 -35.21
N GLY A 355 13.24 -31.44 -34.90
CA GLY A 355 12.20 -31.67 -35.91
C GLY A 355 12.52 -32.85 -36.85
N ASN A 356 11.76 -32.91 -37.93
CA ASN A 356 11.83 -33.98 -38.91
C ASN A 356 12.53 -33.58 -40.24
N THR A 357 13.09 -32.35 -40.28
CA THR A 357 13.87 -31.83 -41.41
C THR A 357 15.22 -31.34 -40.87
N TYR A 358 16.27 -32.13 -41.08
CA TYR A 358 17.61 -31.85 -40.55
C TYR A 358 18.69 -32.55 -41.38
N VAL A 359 19.94 -32.11 -41.21
CA VAL A 359 21.10 -32.80 -41.76
C VAL A 359 21.80 -33.55 -40.63
N GLU A 360 21.95 -34.88 -40.79
CA GLU A 360 22.72 -35.75 -39.92
C GLU A 360 24.12 -35.95 -40.49
N ILE A 361 25.16 -35.74 -39.68
CA ILE A 361 26.56 -35.87 -40.08
C ILE A 361 27.23 -36.82 -39.09
N ASP A 362 27.31 -38.10 -39.49
CA ASP A 362 28.05 -39.11 -38.74
C ASP A 362 29.56 -39.00 -39.09
N LEU A 363 30.28 -38.37 -38.17
CA LEU A 363 31.72 -38.10 -38.31
C LEU A 363 32.57 -39.38 -38.16
N THR A 364 32.03 -40.43 -37.53
CA THR A 364 32.69 -41.72 -37.43
C THR A 364 32.52 -42.51 -38.71
N ALA A 365 31.30 -42.65 -39.22
CA ALA A 365 30.97 -43.32 -40.43
C ALA A 365 31.39 -42.52 -41.70
N GLN A 366 31.67 -41.26 -41.59
CA GLN A 366 31.91 -40.28 -42.66
C GLN A 366 30.79 -40.32 -43.70
N HIS A 367 29.54 -40.29 -43.18
CA HIS A 367 28.34 -40.36 -44.01
C HIS A 367 27.34 -39.27 -43.55
N LEU A 368 26.73 -38.55 -44.49
CA LEU A 368 25.71 -37.53 -44.30
C LEU A 368 24.37 -38.06 -44.78
N TYR A 369 23.35 -37.80 -43.98
CA TYR A 369 21.94 -37.98 -44.34
C TYR A 369 21.21 -36.67 -44.22
N TYR A 370 20.50 -36.27 -45.28
CA TYR A 370 19.58 -35.13 -45.22
C TYR A 370 18.15 -35.64 -45.14
N TYR A 371 17.52 -35.36 -44.02
CA TYR A 371 16.11 -35.67 -43.79
C TYR A 371 15.24 -34.49 -44.18
N GLN A 372 14.17 -34.72 -44.91
CA GLN A 372 13.09 -33.79 -45.17
C GLN A 372 11.78 -34.47 -44.81
N ASN A 373 11.02 -33.85 -43.86
CA ASN A 373 9.76 -34.41 -43.35
C ASN A 373 9.89 -35.90 -42.91
N GLY A 374 10.97 -36.26 -42.24
CA GLY A 374 11.22 -37.59 -41.70
C GLY A 374 11.70 -38.62 -42.72
N GLN A 375 11.97 -38.21 -43.97
CA GLN A 375 12.48 -39.11 -45.03
C GLN A 375 13.87 -38.64 -45.50
N VAL A 376 14.79 -39.59 -45.69
CA VAL A 376 16.09 -39.30 -46.27
C VAL A 376 15.91 -38.93 -47.74
N VAL A 377 16.28 -37.71 -48.11
CA VAL A 377 16.22 -37.19 -49.49
C VAL A 377 17.60 -37.09 -50.15
N VAL A 378 18.65 -36.94 -49.35
CA VAL A 378 20.04 -37.06 -49.83
C VAL A 378 20.82 -37.90 -48.81
N ASP A 379 21.63 -38.82 -49.31
CA ASP A 379 22.66 -39.52 -48.54
C ASP A 379 24.00 -39.35 -49.27
N SER A 380 25.09 -39.18 -48.54
CA SER A 380 26.41 -38.93 -49.17
C SER A 380 27.56 -39.35 -48.29
N PRO A 381 28.54 -40.11 -48.82
CA PRO A 381 29.85 -40.18 -48.18
C PRO A 381 30.49 -38.78 -48.23
N PHE A 382 31.29 -38.40 -47.20
CA PHE A 382 32.04 -37.17 -47.15
C PHE A 382 33.45 -37.37 -46.59
N VAL A 383 34.25 -36.28 -46.56
CA VAL A 383 35.49 -36.23 -45.79
C VAL A 383 35.46 -35.04 -44.90
N SER A 384 35.44 -35.24 -43.58
CA SER A 384 35.46 -34.19 -42.55
C SER A 384 36.87 -33.64 -42.29
N GLY A 385 36.98 -32.78 -41.32
CA GLY A 385 38.24 -32.24 -40.82
C GLY A 385 39.22 -33.31 -40.39
N LYS A 386 40.53 -33.03 -40.58
CA LYS A 386 41.59 -33.91 -40.08
C LYS A 386 41.57 -33.92 -38.54
N MET A 387 41.84 -35.07 -37.96
CA MET A 387 41.77 -35.27 -36.49
C MET A 387 42.95 -34.61 -35.75
N THR A 388 43.14 -33.32 -35.98
CA THR A 388 44.07 -32.44 -35.25
C THR A 388 43.30 -31.32 -34.58
N SER A 389 43.79 -30.79 -33.48
CA SER A 389 43.08 -29.78 -32.67
C SER A 389 42.71 -28.51 -33.44
N ASP A 390 43.44 -28.20 -34.55
CA ASP A 390 43.24 -27.02 -35.40
C ASP A 390 42.34 -27.28 -36.63
N ARG A 391 42.00 -28.56 -36.93
CA ARG A 391 41.30 -28.90 -38.17
C ARG A 391 40.12 -29.86 -38.04
N TRP A 392 39.88 -30.41 -36.87
CA TRP A 392 38.78 -31.35 -36.69
C TRP A 392 37.42 -30.70 -36.88
N THR A 393 36.43 -31.48 -37.22
CA THR A 393 35.04 -31.05 -37.24
C THR A 393 34.46 -31.27 -35.84
N PRO A 394 34.11 -30.25 -35.08
CA PRO A 394 33.54 -30.42 -33.73
C PRO A 394 32.13 -31.03 -33.80
N PRO A 395 31.76 -31.91 -32.85
CA PRO A 395 30.40 -32.35 -32.71
C PRO A 395 29.54 -31.21 -32.19
N GLY A 396 28.22 -31.34 -32.33
CA GLY A 396 27.25 -30.38 -31.88
C GLY A 396 26.06 -30.29 -32.82
N ILE A 397 25.07 -29.50 -32.40
CA ILE A 397 23.92 -29.16 -33.23
C ILE A 397 24.05 -27.71 -33.64
N PHE A 398 24.01 -27.44 -34.91
CA PHE A 398 24.20 -26.13 -35.53
C PHE A 398 23.04 -25.82 -36.46
N THR A 399 23.03 -24.63 -37.08
CA THR A 399 22.09 -24.27 -38.14
C THR A 399 22.83 -23.84 -39.40
N LEU A 400 22.18 -24.01 -40.54
CA LEU A 400 22.67 -23.41 -41.77
C LEU A 400 22.62 -21.89 -41.65
N THR A 401 23.78 -21.24 -41.72
CA THR A 401 23.87 -19.78 -41.58
C THR A 401 23.38 -19.05 -42.84
N TYR A 402 23.90 -19.47 -43.99
CA TYR A 402 23.52 -19.02 -45.33
C TYR A 402 23.98 -20.04 -46.38
N LYS A 403 23.65 -19.82 -47.64
CA LYS A 403 24.22 -20.57 -48.75
C LYS A 403 24.65 -19.67 -49.91
N GLU A 404 25.74 -19.99 -50.55
CA GLU A 404 26.35 -19.20 -51.61
C GLU A 404 26.92 -20.12 -52.72
N LYS A 405 26.93 -19.63 -53.98
CA LYS A 405 27.59 -20.31 -55.11
C LYS A 405 28.92 -19.65 -55.43
N ASP A 406 29.80 -20.41 -56.03
CA ASP A 406 31.07 -19.94 -56.60
C ASP A 406 31.95 -19.20 -55.59
N ARG A 407 32.10 -19.79 -54.40
CA ARG A 407 32.91 -19.26 -53.29
C ARG A 407 34.35 -19.66 -53.39
N ILE A 408 35.29 -18.72 -53.09
CA ILE A 408 36.70 -19.06 -52.87
C ILE A 408 36.91 -19.15 -51.35
N LEU A 409 37.13 -20.36 -50.84
CA LEU A 409 37.52 -20.61 -49.46
C LEU A 409 39.01 -20.29 -49.29
N ARG A 410 39.33 -19.50 -48.26
CA ARG A 410 40.72 -19.09 -48.00
C ARG A 410 41.08 -19.48 -46.59
N GLY A 411 42.28 -20.03 -46.42
CA GLY A 411 42.87 -20.29 -45.13
C GLY A 411 43.46 -19.02 -44.50
N GLU A 412 44.25 -19.19 -43.46
CA GLU A 412 44.93 -18.09 -42.79
C GLU A 412 45.81 -17.26 -43.73
N ARG A 413 45.80 -15.94 -43.51
CA ARG A 413 46.67 -15.05 -44.28
C ARG A 413 48.08 -15.07 -43.68
N ARG A 414 49.06 -15.40 -44.52
CA ARG A 414 50.51 -15.41 -44.15
C ARG A 414 51.11 -14.01 -44.13
N ALA A 415 52.26 -13.89 -43.52
CA ALA A 415 53.00 -12.62 -43.41
C ALA A 415 53.34 -11.98 -44.76
N ASP A 416 53.51 -12.77 -45.81
CA ASP A 416 53.75 -12.33 -47.18
C ASP A 416 52.49 -11.90 -47.95
N GLY A 417 51.34 -11.92 -47.29
CA GLY A 417 50.04 -11.57 -47.84
C GLY A 417 49.32 -12.69 -48.58
N SER A 418 49.97 -13.85 -48.81
CA SER A 418 49.34 -15.01 -49.39
C SER A 418 48.42 -15.73 -48.38
N TYR A 419 47.60 -16.64 -48.87
CA TYR A 419 46.76 -17.48 -47.99
C TYR A 419 47.39 -18.87 -47.86
N SER A 420 47.16 -19.54 -46.74
CA SER A 420 47.66 -20.91 -46.49
C SER A 420 47.08 -21.92 -47.50
N TYR A 421 45.86 -21.66 -47.97
CA TYR A 421 45.22 -22.33 -49.11
C TYR A 421 44.18 -21.40 -49.75
N GLN A 422 43.82 -21.69 -50.98
CA GLN A 422 42.67 -21.15 -51.68
C GLN A 422 42.00 -22.27 -52.48
N SER A 423 40.71 -22.47 -52.25
CA SER A 423 39.92 -23.53 -52.90
C SER A 423 38.61 -22.95 -53.42
N HIS A 424 38.35 -23.08 -54.74
CA HIS A 424 37.08 -22.75 -55.31
C HIS A 424 36.08 -23.86 -55.05
N VAL A 425 34.88 -23.53 -54.56
CA VAL A 425 33.76 -24.44 -54.35
C VAL A 425 32.53 -23.88 -55.08
N ASN A 426 31.74 -24.75 -55.69
CA ASN A 426 30.54 -24.36 -56.42
C ASN A 426 29.36 -24.13 -55.47
N PHE A 427 29.33 -24.83 -54.34
CA PHE A 427 28.24 -24.75 -53.33
C PHE A 427 28.86 -24.62 -51.97
N TRP A 428 28.56 -23.52 -51.28
CA TRP A 428 29.03 -23.23 -49.96
C TRP A 428 27.85 -23.10 -49.00
N MET A 429 27.86 -23.86 -47.93
CA MET A 429 26.79 -23.94 -46.92
C MET A 429 27.41 -23.97 -45.52
N PRO A 430 27.80 -22.78 -44.95
CA PRO A 430 28.40 -22.71 -43.62
C PRO A 430 27.36 -22.94 -42.53
N PHE A 431 27.79 -23.63 -41.45
CA PHE A 431 26.96 -23.91 -40.28
C PHE A 431 27.68 -23.67 -38.95
N ASN A 432 29.01 -23.66 -38.94
CA ASN A 432 29.79 -23.38 -37.72
C ASN A 432 30.98 -22.48 -38.06
N GLY A 433 30.84 -21.18 -37.94
CA GLY A 433 31.88 -20.20 -38.30
C GLY A 433 32.42 -20.42 -39.72
N GLY A 434 33.65 -20.83 -39.84
CA GLY A 434 34.30 -21.16 -41.12
C GLY A 434 34.10 -22.60 -41.61
N ILE A 435 33.34 -23.41 -40.87
CA ILE A 435 33.04 -24.81 -41.23
C ILE A 435 31.69 -24.87 -41.93
N GLY A 436 31.66 -25.56 -43.07
CA GLY A 436 30.43 -25.72 -43.85
C GLY A 436 30.45 -26.98 -44.72
N LEU A 437 29.31 -27.26 -45.34
CA LEU A 437 29.16 -28.29 -46.39
C LEU A 437 29.56 -27.65 -47.72
N HIS A 438 30.36 -28.40 -48.54
CA HIS A 438 30.72 -27.92 -49.88
C HIS A 438 31.18 -29.08 -50.79
N ASP A 439 31.13 -28.85 -52.08
CA ASP A 439 31.72 -29.76 -53.05
C ASP A 439 33.25 -29.73 -52.99
N ALA A 440 33.90 -30.85 -53.27
CA ALA A 440 35.35 -30.97 -53.27
C ALA A 440 35.82 -31.74 -54.54
N SER A 441 35.77 -31.04 -55.68
CA SER A 441 36.07 -31.55 -56.97
C SER A 441 37.54 -32.09 -57.11
N TRP A 442 38.41 -31.66 -56.20
CA TRP A 442 39.83 -32.16 -56.16
C TRP A 442 39.96 -33.51 -55.47
N ARG A 443 38.85 -34.08 -54.94
CA ARG A 443 38.87 -35.43 -54.33
C ARG A 443 38.23 -36.46 -55.27
N GLY A 444 38.87 -37.58 -55.43
CA GLY A 444 38.32 -38.70 -56.18
C GLY A 444 37.59 -39.72 -55.31
N THR A 445 37.80 -39.70 -54.02
CA THR A 445 37.19 -40.63 -53.07
C THR A 445 36.72 -39.93 -51.80
N PHE A 446 35.65 -40.45 -51.21
CA PHE A 446 35.04 -39.95 -50.02
C PHE A 446 34.67 -41.03 -49.02
N GLY A 447 34.53 -40.74 -47.77
CA GLY A 447 34.16 -41.69 -46.72
C GLY A 447 35.30 -42.43 -46.10
N GLY A 448 34.99 -43.44 -45.29
CA GLY A 448 35.96 -44.30 -44.63
C GLY A 448 36.87 -43.57 -43.65
N THR A 449 38.17 -43.92 -43.68
CA THR A 449 39.17 -43.36 -42.74
C THR A 449 40.00 -42.22 -43.33
N ILE A 450 39.63 -41.69 -44.49
CA ILE A 450 40.37 -40.61 -45.19
C ILE A 450 40.61 -39.41 -44.32
N TYR A 451 39.61 -38.97 -43.47
CA TYR A 451 39.73 -37.86 -42.60
C TYR A 451 40.86 -37.97 -41.57
N LYS A 452 41.27 -39.19 -41.18
CA LYS A 452 42.35 -39.37 -40.21
C LYS A 452 43.72 -38.91 -40.73
N TYR A 453 43.98 -39.02 -42.04
CA TYR A 453 45.28 -38.71 -42.64
C TYR A 453 45.21 -37.57 -43.69
N SER A 454 44.11 -37.48 -44.45
CA SER A 454 43.90 -36.48 -45.52
C SER A 454 42.57 -35.74 -45.36
N GLY A 455 42.22 -35.38 -44.13
CA GLY A 455 41.02 -34.59 -43.80
C GLY A 455 41.06 -33.13 -44.29
N SER A 456 39.95 -32.48 -44.23
CA SER A 456 39.81 -31.06 -44.52
C SER A 456 40.34 -30.17 -43.38
N HIS A 457 40.13 -28.86 -43.44
CA HIS A 457 40.37 -27.91 -42.34
C HIS A 457 39.11 -27.68 -41.46
N GLY A 458 38.26 -28.70 -41.33
CA GLY A 458 37.02 -28.72 -40.57
C GLY A 458 35.76 -28.86 -41.41
N CYS A 459 35.76 -28.44 -42.64
CA CYS A 459 34.60 -28.51 -43.54
C CYS A 459 34.24 -29.96 -43.94
N ILE A 460 33.00 -30.17 -44.30
CA ILE A 460 32.45 -31.41 -44.82
C ILE A 460 32.57 -31.39 -46.34
N ASN A 461 33.62 -32.09 -46.85
CA ASN A 461 33.92 -32.19 -48.24
C ASN A 461 33.04 -33.26 -48.90
N MET A 462 32.21 -32.93 -49.84
CA MET A 462 31.23 -33.80 -50.49
C MET A 462 31.51 -34.01 -51.98
N PRO A 463 31.04 -35.10 -52.59
CA PRO A 463 30.95 -35.23 -54.04
C PRO A 463 30.10 -34.08 -54.64
N TYR A 464 30.52 -33.60 -55.82
CA TYR A 464 29.84 -32.42 -56.45
C TYR A 464 28.32 -32.59 -56.57
N GLU A 465 27.83 -33.73 -57.12
CA GLU A 465 26.40 -33.97 -57.31
C GLU A 465 25.61 -34.01 -55.97
N LYS A 466 26.27 -34.56 -54.94
CA LYS A 466 25.68 -34.64 -53.62
C LYS A 466 25.63 -33.28 -52.92
N ALA A 467 26.68 -32.48 -52.99
CA ALA A 467 26.71 -31.10 -52.48
C ALA A 467 25.68 -30.26 -53.21
N LYS A 468 25.53 -30.40 -54.55
CA LYS A 468 24.50 -29.74 -55.33
C LYS A 468 23.09 -30.13 -54.87
N ALA A 469 22.85 -31.44 -54.69
CA ALA A 469 21.55 -31.93 -54.26
C ALA A 469 21.15 -31.36 -52.89
N VAL A 470 22.08 -31.30 -51.90
CA VAL A 470 21.84 -30.64 -50.60
C VAL A 470 21.59 -29.14 -50.80
N TYR A 471 22.44 -28.45 -51.58
CA TYR A 471 22.34 -27.03 -51.83
C TYR A 471 21.00 -26.61 -52.41
N ASP A 472 20.47 -27.38 -53.33
CA ASP A 472 19.23 -27.06 -54.03
C ASP A 472 18.02 -27.05 -53.09
N ILE A 473 18.02 -27.91 -52.06
CA ILE A 473 16.85 -28.10 -51.17
C ILE A 473 17.03 -27.51 -49.74
N ILE A 474 18.26 -27.35 -49.23
CA ILE A 474 18.50 -26.87 -47.89
C ILE A 474 18.09 -25.40 -47.74
N THR A 475 17.42 -25.07 -46.66
CA THR A 475 17.02 -23.69 -46.30
C THR A 475 17.76 -23.22 -45.08
N LYS A 476 17.79 -21.92 -44.88
CA LYS A 476 18.33 -21.33 -43.65
C LYS A 476 17.63 -21.92 -42.42
N ASP A 477 18.35 -22.00 -41.33
CA ASP A 477 17.87 -22.47 -40.03
C ASP A 477 17.62 -24.00 -39.97
N VAL A 478 17.87 -24.80 -41.03
CA VAL A 478 17.83 -26.26 -40.95
C VAL A 478 18.86 -26.74 -39.95
N PRO A 479 18.48 -27.54 -38.95
CA PRO A 479 19.42 -28.09 -37.97
C PRO A 479 20.44 -29.03 -38.65
N ILE A 480 21.69 -28.92 -38.24
CA ILE A 480 22.81 -29.74 -38.70
C ILE A 480 23.41 -30.45 -37.48
N VAL A 481 23.21 -31.73 -37.38
CA VAL A 481 23.59 -32.59 -36.24
C VAL A 481 24.88 -33.29 -36.55
N CYS A 482 25.97 -32.89 -35.91
CA CYS A 482 27.30 -33.48 -36.06
C CYS A 482 27.66 -34.32 -34.84
N PHE A 483 28.05 -35.54 -35.01
CA PHE A 483 28.41 -36.43 -33.90
C PHE A 483 29.45 -37.48 -34.28
N TYR A 484 30.11 -38.01 -33.25
CA TYR A 484 30.93 -39.23 -33.34
C TYR A 484 30.18 -40.32 -32.56
N THR A 485 30.11 -41.50 -33.14
CA THR A 485 29.53 -42.72 -32.53
C THR A 485 30.55 -43.53 -31.73
N GLU A 486 31.84 -43.27 -31.92
CA GLU A 486 32.94 -43.88 -31.21
C GLU A 486 33.82 -42.82 -30.54
N PRO A 487 34.50 -43.16 -29.42
CA PRO A 487 35.49 -42.26 -28.84
C PRO A 487 36.56 -41.87 -29.86
N TYR A 488 36.98 -40.61 -29.83
CA TYR A 488 37.98 -40.07 -30.76
C TYR A 488 39.09 -39.33 -29.99
N GLU A 489 40.26 -39.31 -30.58
CA GLU A 489 41.42 -38.56 -30.09
C GLU A 489 41.88 -37.58 -31.16
N LEU A 490 42.31 -36.40 -30.71
CA LEU A 490 42.91 -35.36 -31.53
C LEU A 490 44.43 -35.45 -31.39
N TYR A 491 45.13 -35.39 -32.49
CA TYR A 491 46.58 -35.51 -32.53
C TYR A 491 47.30 -34.17 -32.57
#